data_3fdbc45cc756a2a504802838e72972aa
#
_entry.id   3fdbc45cc756a2a504802838e72972aa
#
_cell.length_a   1.000
_cell.length_b   1.000
_cell.length_c   1.000
_cell.angle_alpha   90.00
_cell.angle_beta   90.00
_cell.angle_gamma   90.00
#
_symmetry.space_group_name_H-M   'P 1'
#
loop_
_entity.id
_entity.type
_entity.pdbx_description
1 polymer ?
#
loop_
_entity_poly.entity_id
_entity_poly.type
_entity_poly.pdbx_seq_one_letter_code
_entity_poly.pdbx_strand_id
1 'polypeptide(L)'
;MAYENELKRYDNMYEEYRKKNEADTAKKKQQTTEDYDSKLKEAYISRMQNEKNLNENLKKSGIRGGATETSHLKLATNYENNRNDMNKEKSRALQDIDSQAADNLFNYKQTTDQAKINYTEQREAEERQLAQNQQADNKAAALDLLQAKYGAYYDTGSLQRAYSSATTDQERAIIQARINYLTTYAKGY
;
A
#
# COMPACT_ATOMS: atom_id res chain seq x y z
N MET A 1 15.24 -9.92 12.46
CA MET A 1 15.93 -8.61 12.23
C MET A 1 15.79 -8.08 10.78
N ALA A 2 16.20 -8.80 9.72
CA ALA A 2 16.03 -8.30 8.34
C ALA A 2 14.56 -8.12 7.92
N TYR A 3 13.69 -9.07 8.25
CA TYR A 3 12.27 -9.05 7.98
C TYR A 3 11.54 -7.85 8.63
N GLU A 4 11.78 -7.62 9.91
CA GLU A 4 11.19 -6.48 10.64
C GLU A 4 11.65 -5.13 10.10
N ASN A 5 12.92 -5.04 9.67
CA ASN A 5 13.45 -3.83 9.07
C ASN A 5 12.78 -3.51 7.74
N GLU A 6 12.46 -4.52 6.92
CA GLU A 6 11.77 -4.31 5.67
C GLU A 6 10.31 -3.88 5.88
N LEU A 7 9.60 -4.47 6.84
CA LEU A 7 8.26 -4.00 7.20
C LEU A 7 8.27 -2.55 7.70
N LYS A 8 9.23 -2.18 8.54
CA LYS A 8 9.42 -0.79 8.98
C LYS A 8 9.73 0.17 7.83
N ARG A 9 10.43 -0.32 6.80
CA ARG A 9 10.70 0.49 5.60
C ARG A 9 9.41 0.87 4.89
N TYR A 10 8.47 -0.05 4.72
CA TYR A 10 7.15 0.26 4.16
C TYR A 10 6.38 1.27 5.02
N ASP A 11 6.44 1.15 6.36
CA ASP A 11 5.82 2.13 7.25
C ASP A 11 6.44 3.51 7.10
N ASN A 12 7.76 3.60 7.03
CA ASN A 12 8.46 4.86 6.81
C ASN A 12 8.10 5.49 5.46
N MET A 13 8.03 4.68 4.39
CA MET A 13 7.62 5.17 3.06
C MET A 13 6.20 5.76 3.08
N TYR A 14 5.28 5.11 3.80
CA TYR A 14 3.93 5.64 3.96
C TYR A 14 3.93 6.97 4.74
N GLU A 15 4.66 7.06 5.83
CA GLU A 15 4.76 8.30 6.63
C GLU A 15 5.42 9.46 5.85
N GLU A 16 6.43 9.19 5.06
CA GLU A 16 7.04 10.18 4.18
C GLU A 16 6.07 10.66 3.11
N TYR A 17 5.34 9.73 2.48
CA TYR A 17 4.31 10.09 1.51
C TYR A 17 3.19 10.91 2.14
N ARG A 18 2.73 10.54 3.34
CA ARG A 18 1.71 11.29 4.09
C ARG A 18 2.15 12.73 4.33
N LYS A 19 3.35 12.94 4.85
CA LYS A 19 3.91 14.28 5.08
C LYS A 19 3.99 15.10 3.79
N LYS A 20 4.42 14.48 2.70
CA LYS A 20 4.48 15.13 1.40
C LYS A 20 3.08 15.50 0.90
N ASN A 21 2.12 14.59 0.98
CA ASN A 21 0.73 14.82 0.57
C ASN A 21 0.09 15.95 1.37
N GLU A 22 0.32 16.03 2.69
CA GLU A 22 -0.13 17.13 3.56
C GLU A 22 0.48 18.48 3.14
N ALA A 23 1.79 18.51 2.88
CA ALA A 23 2.47 19.73 2.45
C ALA A 23 2.00 20.22 1.08
N ASP A 24 1.85 19.32 0.12
CA ASP A 24 1.37 19.62 -1.23
C ASP A 24 -0.10 20.10 -1.20
N THR A 25 -0.92 19.48 -0.34
CA THR A 25 -2.32 19.88 -0.11
C THR A 25 -2.40 21.29 0.49
N ALA A 26 -1.61 21.57 1.51
CA ALA A 26 -1.55 22.89 2.14
C ALA A 26 -1.14 23.96 1.11
N LYS A 27 -0.13 23.70 0.30
CA LYS A 27 0.32 24.61 -0.77
C LYS A 27 -0.78 24.86 -1.81
N LYS A 28 -1.46 23.81 -2.27
CA LYS A 28 -2.57 23.96 -3.23
C LYS A 28 -3.72 24.79 -2.66
N LYS A 29 -4.09 24.54 -1.39
CA LYS A 29 -5.14 25.32 -0.70
C LYS A 29 -4.75 26.79 -0.57
N GLN A 30 -3.49 27.06 -0.24
CA GLN A 30 -3.01 28.44 -0.15
C GLN A 30 -3.11 29.13 -1.51
N GLN A 31 -2.59 28.52 -2.58
CA GLN A 31 -2.66 29.05 -3.93
C GLN A 31 -4.12 29.29 -4.37
N THR A 32 -5.00 28.32 -4.17
CA THR A 32 -6.43 28.46 -4.47
C THR A 32 -7.06 29.63 -3.69
N THR A 33 -6.71 29.77 -2.42
CA THR A 33 -7.21 30.88 -1.59
C THR A 33 -6.74 32.22 -2.15
N GLU A 34 -5.46 32.36 -2.45
CA GLU A 34 -4.88 33.58 -3.02
C GLU A 34 -5.50 33.95 -4.37
N ASP A 35 -5.73 32.95 -5.24
CA ASP A 35 -6.37 33.16 -6.54
C ASP A 35 -7.81 33.68 -6.40
N TYR A 36 -8.61 33.09 -5.51
CA TYR A 36 -9.98 33.55 -5.27
C TYR A 36 -10.03 34.91 -4.58
N ASP A 37 -9.13 35.19 -3.64
CA ASP A 37 -9.03 36.48 -2.99
C ASP A 37 -8.64 37.58 -4.00
N SER A 38 -7.78 37.26 -4.97
CA SER A 38 -7.45 38.17 -6.07
C SER A 38 -8.66 38.44 -6.97
N LYS A 39 -9.42 37.41 -7.35
CA LYS A 39 -10.67 37.55 -8.13
C LYS A 39 -11.72 38.39 -7.38
N LEU A 40 -11.88 38.17 -6.08
CA LEU A 40 -12.79 38.95 -5.24
C LEU A 40 -12.39 40.43 -5.17
N LYS A 41 -11.08 40.70 -5.09
CA LYS A 41 -10.53 42.06 -5.10
C LYS A 41 -10.76 42.73 -6.46
N GLU A 42 -10.56 42.02 -7.58
CA GLU A 42 -10.83 42.52 -8.92
C GLU A 42 -12.33 42.82 -9.10
N ALA A 43 -13.21 41.92 -8.65
CA ALA A 43 -14.66 42.14 -8.67
C ALA A 43 -15.06 43.38 -7.88
N TYR A 44 -14.44 43.62 -6.71
CA TYR A 44 -14.68 44.81 -5.92
C TYR A 44 -14.22 46.08 -6.62
N ILE A 45 -13.02 46.09 -7.22
CA ILE A 45 -12.50 47.23 -8.01
C ILE A 45 -13.42 47.52 -9.20
N SER A 46 -13.85 46.48 -9.91
CA SER A 46 -14.78 46.61 -11.02
C SER A 46 -16.13 47.21 -10.58
N ARG A 47 -16.64 46.78 -9.42
CA ARG A 47 -17.86 47.40 -8.84
C ARG A 47 -17.67 48.91 -8.61
N MET A 48 -16.55 49.29 -7.97
CA MET A 48 -16.27 50.71 -7.66
C MET A 48 -16.17 51.55 -8.97
N GLN A 49 -15.54 51.01 -10.00
CA GLN A 49 -15.47 51.67 -11.32
C GLN A 49 -16.87 51.80 -11.95
N ASN A 50 -17.65 50.73 -11.93
CA ASN A 50 -19.01 50.73 -12.46
C ASN A 50 -19.92 51.70 -11.70
N GLU A 51 -19.77 51.79 -10.40
CA GLU A 51 -20.53 52.76 -9.58
C GLU A 51 -20.17 54.22 -9.87
N LYS A 52 -18.88 54.50 -10.10
CA LYS A 52 -18.41 55.80 -10.55
C LYS A 52 -18.97 56.14 -11.92
N ASN A 53 -18.87 55.23 -12.91
CA ASN A 53 -19.40 55.43 -14.24
C ASN A 53 -20.91 55.61 -14.26
N LEU A 54 -21.66 54.84 -13.42
CA LEU A 54 -23.08 54.97 -13.27
C LEU A 54 -23.45 56.36 -12.74
N ASN A 55 -22.77 56.84 -11.70
CA ASN A 55 -22.98 58.18 -11.15
C ASN A 55 -22.72 59.28 -12.15
N GLU A 56 -21.66 59.19 -12.96
CA GLU A 56 -21.37 60.16 -14.01
C GLU A 56 -22.41 60.15 -15.11
N ASN A 57 -22.87 58.98 -15.55
CA ASN A 57 -23.90 58.83 -16.59
C ASN A 57 -25.27 59.38 -16.10
N LEU A 58 -25.66 59.09 -14.88
CA LEU A 58 -26.89 59.58 -14.28
C LEU A 58 -26.88 61.12 -14.18
N LYS A 59 -25.74 61.69 -13.79
CA LYS A 59 -25.56 63.16 -13.75
C LYS A 59 -25.70 63.77 -15.13
N LYS A 60 -25.05 63.21 -16.17
CA LYS A 60 -25.10 63.70 -17.53
C LYS A 60 -26.50 63.59 -18.15
N SER A 61 -27.25 62.55 -17.83
CA SER A 61 -28.59 62.30 -18.35
C SER A 61 -29.68 63.04 -17.60
N GLY A 62 -29.36 63.76 -16.52
CA GLY A 62 -30.36 64.48 -15.70
C GLY A 62 -31.34 63.57 -14.96
N ILE A 63 -31.08 62.25 -14.89
CA ILE A 63 -31.96 61.28 -14.25
C ILE A 63 -31.82 61.41 -12.71
N ARG A 64 -32.94 61.54 -12.01
CA ARG A 64 -33.00 61.71 -10.57
C ARG A 64 -34.09 60.81 -9.97
N GLY A 65 -34.02 60.58 -8.63
CA GLY A 65 -35.07 59.85 -7.87
C GLY A 65 -35.00 58.35 -7.99
N GLY A 66 -36.13 57.66 -7.96
CA GLY A 66 -36.23 56.21 -7.86
C GLY A 66 -35.52 55.37 -8.93
N ALA A 67 -35.35 55.93 -10.19
CA ALA A 67 -34.60 55.27 -11.22
C ALA A 67 -33.09 55.18 -10.90
N THR A 68 -32.52 56.18 -10.21
CA THR A 68 -31.16 56.22 -9.73
C THR A 68 -30.93 55.15 -8.63
N GLU A 69 -31.85 55.09 -7.66
CA GLU A 69 -31.79 54.11 -6.55
C GLU A 69 -31.92 52.70 -7.10
N THR A 70 -32.83 52.44 -8.05
CA THR A 70 -32.96 51.10 -8.70
C THR A 70 -31.69 50.68 -9.43
N SER A 71 -30.99 51.60 -10.10
CA SER A 71 -29.75 51.30 -10.82
C SER A 71 -28.60 50.95 -9.87
N HIS A 72 -28.49 51.70 -8.75
CA HIS A 72 -27.50 51.36 -7.73
C HIS A 72 -27.81 50.02 -7.05
N LEU A 73 -29.09 49.75 -6.72
CA LEU A 73 -29.51 48.50 -6.14
C LEU A 73 -29.18 47.31 -7.07
N LYS A 74 -29.46 47.41 -8.36
CA LYS A 74 -29.10 46.38 -9.33
C LYS A 74 -27.58 46.10 -9.37
N LEU A 75 -26.77 47.18 -9.37
CA LEU A 75 -25.31 47.04 -9.34
C LEU A 75 -24.82 46.35 -8.07
N ALA A 76 -25.36 46.75 -6.92
CA ALA A 76 -25.04 46.13 -5.62
C ALA A 76 -25.45 44.64 -5.59
N THR A 77 -26.68 44.33 -6.02
CA THR A 77 -27.19 42.96 -6.05
C THR A 77 -26.35 42.06 -6.96
N ASN A 78 -25.98 42.55 -8.17
CA ASN A 78 -25.13 41.81 -9.07
C ASN A 78 -23.75 41.51 -8.48
N TYR A 79 -23.16 42.49 -7.81
CA TYR A 79 -21.90 42.29 -7.11
C TYR A 79 -22.01 41.25 -5.96
N GLU A 80 -23.03 41.35 -5.15
CA GLU A 80 -23.24 40.40 -4.04
C GLU A 80 -23.47 38.98 -4.53
N ASN A 81 -24.26 38.81 -5.61
CA ASN A 81 -24.45 37.51 -6.24
C ASN A 81 -23.13 36.95 -6.77
N ASN A 82 -22.34 37.73 -7.50
CA ASN A 82 -21.04 37.32 -8.02
C ASN A 82 -20.07 36.96 -6.88
N ARG A 83 -20.01 37.78 -5.83
CA ARG A 83 -19.20 37.50 -4.64
C ARG A 83 -19.60 36.19 -3.96
N ASN A 84 -20.91 35.96 -3.82
CA ASN A 84 -21.43 34.73 -3.21
C ASN A 84 -21.11 33.51 -4.05
N ASP A 85 -21.20 33.60 -5.38
CA ASP A 85 -20.87 32.50 -6.28
C ASP A 85 -19.37 32.20 -6.25
N MET A 86 -18.50 33.22 -6.27
CA MET A 86 -17.05 33.05 -6.10
C MET A 86 -16.70 32.38 -4.75
N ASN A 87 -17.37 32.74 -3.67
CA ASN A 87 -17.16 32.12 -2.37
C ASN A 87 -17.61 30.65 -2.34
N LYS A 88 -18.72 30.32 -3.00
CA LYS A 88 -19.16 28.92 -3.17
C LYS A 88 -18.16 28.11 -3.99
N GLU A 89 -17.68 28.68 -5.10
CA GLU A 89 -16.66 28.04 -5.94
C GLU A 89 -15.34 27.81 -5.18
N LYS A 90 -14.89 28.83 -4.43
CA LYS A 90 -13.72 28.70 -3.54
C LYS A 90 -13.89 27.52 -2.56
N SER A 91 -15.06 27.48 -1.90
CA SER A 91 -15.35 26.41 -0.94
C SER A 91 -15.34 25.03 -1.59
N ARG A 92 -15.94 24.88 -2.77
CA ARG A 92 -15.93 23.63 -3.54
C ARG A 92 -14.51 23.25 -3.95
N ALA A 93 -13.74 24.18 -4.49
CA ALA A 93 -12.37 23.93 -4.92
C ALA A 93 -11.47 23.48 -3.74
N LEU A 94 -11.63 24.07 -2.56
CA LEU A 94 -10.91 23.63 -1.36
C LEU A 94 -11.35 22.24 -0.89
N GLN A 95 -12.64 21.93 -0.98
CA GLN A 95 -13.17 20.59 -0.65
C GLN A 95 -12.67 19.53 -1.62
N ASP A 96 -12.62 19.86 -2.92
CA ASP A 96 -12.09 18.95 -3.95
C ASP A 96 -10.62 18.64 -3.72
N ILE A 97 -9.81 19.63 -3.31
CA ILE A 97 -8.41 19.44 -2.93
C ILE A 97 -8.29 18.47 -1.75
N ASP A 98 -9.13 18.62 -0.72
CA ASP A 98 -9.14 17.70 0.43
C ASP A 98 -9.53 16.28 0.03
N SER A 99 -10.57 16.13 -0.80
CA SER A 99 -11.02 14.84 -1.28
C SER A 99 -9.92 14.14 -2.09
N GLN A 100 -9.30 14.87 -3.03
CA GLN A 100 -8.18 14.32 -3.81
C GLN A 100 -6.98 13.92 -2.94
N ALA A 101 -6.66 14.71 -1.91
CA ALA A 101 -5.59 14.40 -0.99
C ALA A 101 -5.89 13.14 -0.16
N ALA A 102 -7.14 12.97 0.27
CA ALA A 102 -7.59 11.78 0.98
C ALA A 102 -7.55 10.54 0.11
N ASP A 103 -8.04 10.64 -1.14
CA ASP A 103 -8.02 9.55 -2.12
C ASP A 103 -6.60 9.10 -2.45
N ASN A 104 -5.69 10.06 -2.66
CA ASN A 104 -4.28 9.77 -2.92
C ASN A 104 -3.63 9.04 -1.74
N LEU A 105 -3.90 9.48 -0.51
CA LEU A 105 -3.38 8.86 0.69
C LEU A 105 -3.93 7.45 0.89
N PHE A 106 -5.24 7.27 0.66
CA PHE A 106 -5.90 5.96 0.72
C PHE A 106 -5.30 4.98 -0.28
N ASN A 107 -5.16 5.38 -1.55
CA ASN A 107 -4.61 4.54 -2.61
C ASN A 107 -3.15 4.17 -2.32
N TYR A 108 -2.35 5.11 -1.84
CA TYR A 108 -0.96 4.83 -1.48
C TYR A 108 -0.87 3.87 -0.30
N LYS A 109 -1.72 4.06 0.72
CA LYS A 109 -1.81 3.13 1.85
C LYS A 109 -2.17 1.72 1.40
N GLN A 110 -3.19 1.57 0.58
CA GLN A 110 -3.60 0.27 0.04
C GLN A 110 -2.47 -0.42 -0.73
N THR A 111 -1.75 0.33 -1.58
CA THR A 111 -0.59 -0.19 -2.32
C THR A 111 0.53 -0.65 -1.38
N THR A 112 0.80 0.14 -0.33
CA THR A 112 1.84 -0.19 0.65
C THR A 112 1.45 -1.40 1.50
N ASP A 113 0.20 -1.48 1.94
CA ASP A 113 -0.31 -2.62 2.70
C ASP A 113 -0.29 -3.91 1.85
N GLN A 114 -0.67 -3.84 0.57
CA GLN A 114 -0.58 -4.98 -0.34
C GLN A 114 0.88 -5.43 -0.56
N ALA A 115 1.81 -4.49 -0.69
CA ALA A 115 3.24 -4.81 -0.80
C ALA A 115 3.78 -5.51 0.45
N LYS A 116 3.35 -5.09 1.65
CA LYS A 116 3.68 -5.77 2.91
C LYS A 116 3.13 -7.19 2.96
N ILE A 117 1.87 -7.38 2.56
CA ILE A 117 1.24 -8.71 2.52
C ILE A 117 2.03 -9.63 1.59
N ASN A 118 2.29 -9.18 0.36
CA ASN A 118 3.04 -9.97 -0.63
C ASN A 118 4.44 -10.34 -0.12
N TYR A 119 5.13 -9.39 0.51
CA TYR A 119 6.45 -9.65 1.09
C TYR A 119 6.38 -10.69 2.23
N THR A 120 5.37 -10.58 3.10
CA THR A 120 5.16 -11.53 4.21
C THR A 120 4.88 -12.93 3.67
N GLU A 121 3.96 -13.07 2.72
CA GLU A 121 3.60 -14.35 2.08
C GLU A 121 4.81 -15.00 1.39
N GLN A 122 5.62 -14.20 0.69
CA GLN A 122 6.83 -14.69 0.05
C GLN A 122 7.82 -15.23 1.09
N ARG A 123 8.05 -14.50 2.17
CA ARG A 123 8.96 -14.94 3.25
C ARG A 123 8.48 -16.20 3.94
N GLU A 124 7.18 -16.30 4.24
CA GLU A 124 6.60 -17.51 4.81
C GLU A 124 6.70 -18.72 3.86
N ALA A 125 6.58 -18.49 2.56
CA ALA A 125 6.78 -19.55 1.55
C ALA A 125 8.24 -20.02 1.51
N GLU A 126 9.20 -19.09 1.52
CA GLU A 126 10.63 -19.39 1.59
C GLU A 126 11.00 -20.19 2.85
N GLU A 127 10.49 -19.77 4.02
CA GLU A 127 10.73 -20.48 5.28
C GLU A 127 10.12 -21.89 5.28
N ARG A 128 8.91 -22.06 4.74
CA ARG A 128 8.28 -23.38 4.57
C ARG A 128 9.10 -24.28 3.65
N GLN A 129 9.60 -23.76 2.54
CA GLN A 129 10.44 -24.49 1.61
C GLN A 129 11.77 -24.90 2.24
N LEU A 130 12.40 -23.98 3.00
CA LEU A 130 13.63 -24.28 3.72
C LEU A 130 13.43 -25.37 4.78
N ALA A 131 12.35 -25.31 5.53
CA ALA A 131 12.00 -26.32 6.52
C ALA A 131 11.75 -27.70 5.88
N GLN A 132 11.06 -27.74 4.72
CA GLN A 132 10.85 -28.97 3.95
C GLN A 132 12.17 -29.56 3.43
N ASN A 133 13.07 -28.73 2.89
CA ASN A 133 14.37 -29.16 2.44
C ASN A 133 15.21 -29.71 3.58
N GLN A 134 15.25 -29.03 4.73
CA GLN A 134 15.94 -29.51 5.93
C GLN A 134 15.37 -30.85 6.43
N GLN A 135 14.05 -31.03 6.39
CA GLN A 135 13.42 -32.30 6.71
C GLN A 135 13.82 -33.41 5.74
N ALA A 136 13.88 -33.11 4.43
CA ALA A 136 14.29 -34.07 3.41
C ALA A 136 15.77 -34.47 3.60
N ASP A 137 16.64 -33.48 3.83
CA ASP A 137 18.07 -33.71 4.07
C ASP A 137 18.31 -34.55 5.33
N ASN A 138 17.59 -34.25 6.42
CA ASN A 138 17.66 -35.01 7.66
C ASN A 138 17.20 -36.46 7.47
N LYS A 139 16.13 -36.67 6.67
CA LYS A 139 15.65 -38.02 6.34
C LYS A 139 16.66 -38.76 5.46
N ALA A 140 17.28 -38.11 4.48
CA ALA A 140 18.32 -38.70 3.64
C ALA A 140 19.54 -39.10 4.46
N ALA A 141 20.02 -38.19 5.33
CA ALA A 141 21.17 -38.49 6.20
C ALA A 141 20.87 -39.65 7.16
N ALA A 142 19.67 -39.73 7.72
CA ALA A 142 19.25 -40.85 8.57
C ALA A 142 19.19 -42.15 7.80
N LEU A 143 18.75 -42.14 6.52
CA LEU A 143 18.74 -43.29 5.62
C LEU A 143 20.13 -43.77 5.32
N ASP A 144 21.05 -42.87 4.99
CA ASP A 144 22.45 -43.19 4.70
C ASP A 144 23.12 -43.80 5.90
N LEU A 145 22.91 -43.30 7.10
CA LEU A 145 23.41 -43.87 8.36
C LEU A 145 22.90 -45.31 8.58
N LEU A 146 21.60 -45.53 8.36
CA LEU A 146 20.99 -46.86 8.45
C LEU A 146 21.55 -47.80 7.40
N GLN A 147 21.72 -47.36 6.17
CA GLN A 147 22.33 -48.17 5.11
C GLN A 147 23.82 -48.53 5.41
N ALA A 148 24.59 -47.55 5.90
CA ALA A 148 25.97 -47.80 6.32
C ALA A 148 26.03 -48.82 7.48
N LYS A 149 25.17 -48.62 8.50
CA LYS A 149 25.07 -49.53 9.65
C LYS A 149 24.77 -50.97 9.23
N TYR A 150 23.73 -51.18 8.43
CA TYR A 150 23.32 -52.54 8.06
C TYR A 150 24.03 -53.09 6.85
N GLY A 151 24.59 -52.21 6.02
CA GLY A 151 25.44 -52.61 4.90
C GLY A 151 26.72 -53.32 5.33
N ALA A 152 27.23 -53.03 6.51
CA ALA A 152 28.42 -53.67 7.10
C ALA A 152 28.16 -55.11 7.60
N TYR A 153 26.91 -55.54 7.73
CA TYR A 153 26.59 -56.90 8.18
C TYR A 153 26.75 -57.93 7.06
N TYR A 154 27.46 -58.99 7.35
CA TYR A 154 27.70 -60.11 6.42
C TYR A 154 26.96 -61.38 6.84
N ASP A 155 26.28 -61.37 7.99
CA ASP A 155 25.57 -62.52 8.55
C ASP A 155 24.04 -62.25 8.59
N THR A 156 23.28 -63.13 7.96
CA THR A 156 21.81 -63.04 7.92
C THR A 156 21.14 -63.23 9.30
N GLY A 157 21.78 -64.00 10.18
CA GLY A 157 21.22 -64.21 11.54
C GLY A 157 21.25 -62.96 12.41
N SER A 158 22.34 -62.18 12.29
CA SER A 158 22.45 -60.88 12.93
C SER A 158 21.47 -59.85 12.39
N LEU A 159 21.26 -59.85 11.09
CA LEU A 159 20.26 -59.00 10.43
C LEU A 159 18.82 -59.40 10.79
N GLN A 160 18.49 -60.66 10.95
CA GLN A 160 17.18 -61.11 11.39
C GLN A 160 16.89 -60.66 12.85
N ARG A 161 17.88 -60.70 13.76
CA ARG A 161 17.75 -60.13 15.10
C ARG A 161 17.55 -58.60 15.08
N ALA A 162 18.33 -57.93 14.22
CA ALA A 162 18.18 -56.50 14.02
C ALA A 162 16.77 -56.13 13.48
N TYR A 163 16.25 -56.89 12.53
CA TYR A 163 14.92 -56.74 11.98
C TYR A 163 13.83 -56.83 13.09
N SER A 164 13.95 -57.81 13.98
CA SER A 164 13.02 -58.01 15.08
C SER A 164 13.05 -56.85 16.11
N SER A 165 14.17 -56.17 16.24
CA SER A 165 14.38 -55.05 17.15
C SER A 165 14.17 -53.65 16.47
N ALA A 166 13.98 -53.61 15.15
CA ALA A 166 13.81 -52.39 14.41
C ALA A 166 12.51 -51.63 14.81
N THR A 167 12.64 -50.35 15.06
CA THR A 167 11.54 -49.51 15.56
C THR A 167 10.74 -48.80 14.45
N THR A 168 11.31 -48.68 13.26
CA THR A 168 10.67 -48.00 12.11
C THR A 168 10.52 -48.92 10.90
N ASP A 169 9.48 -48.70 10.11
CA ASP A 169 9.25 -49.46 8.87
C ASP A 169 10.38 -49.23 7.86
N GLN A 170 11.01 -48.06 7.87
CA GLN A 170 12.15 -47.73 7.02
C GLN A 170 13.38 -48.50 7.39
N GLU A 171 13.67 -48.64 8.70
CA GLU A 171 14.75 -49.47 9.21
C GLU A 171 14.55 -50.96 8.84
N ARG A 172 13.32 -51.47 9.02
CA ARG A 172 12.94 -52.82 8.60
C ARG A 172 13.14 -53.06 7.11
N ALA A 173 12.72 -52.11 6.27
CA ALA A 173 12.88 -52.23 4.82
C ALA A 173 14.35 -52.31 4.40
N ILE A 174 15.27 -51.52 5.01
CA ILE A 174 16.68 -51.54 4.74
C ILE A 174 17.30 -52.86 5.15
N ILE A 175 16.97 -53.34 6.36
CA ILE A 175 17.47 -54.65 6.87
C ILE A 175 17.00 -55.78 5.97
N GLN A 176 15.74 -55.79 5.58
CA GLN A 176 15.17 -56.83 4.68
C GLN A 176 15.84 -56.80 3.30
N ALA A 177 16.08 -55.59 2.74
CA ALA A 177 16.84 -55.47 1.47
C ALA A 177 18.22 -56.07 1.57
N ARG A 178 18.94 -55.88 2.71
CA ARG A 178 20.26 -56.45 2.96
C ARG A 178 20.22 -57.96 3.12
N ILE A 179 19.20 -58.48 3.85
CA ILE A 179 18.98 -59.93 3.99
C ILE A 179 18.76 -60.56 2.59
N ASN A 180 17.90 -59.97 1.77
CA ASN A 180 17.61 -60.44 0.41
C ASN A 180 18.89 -60.45 -0.43
N TYR A 181 19.67 -59.36 -0.38
CA TYR A 181 20.97 -59.30 -1.09
C TYR A 181 21.91 -60.44 -0.69
N LEU A 182 22.13 -60.64 0.60
CA LEU A 182 23.03 -61.73 1.07
C LEU A 182 22.48 -63.12 0.73
N THR A 183 21.16 -63.33 0.78
CA THR A 183 20.55 -64.61 0.48
C THR A 183 20.62 -64.94 -1.01
N THR A 184 20.53 -63.91 -1.85
CA THR A 184 20.56 -64.11 -3.30
C THR A 184 21.98 -64.29 -3.85
N TYR A 185 22.94 -63.51 -3.35
CA TYR A 185 24.31 -63.47 -3.87
C TYR A 185 25.31 -64.34 -3.10
N ALA A 186 25.02 -64.67 -1.84
CA ALA A 186 25.88 -65.58 -1.07
C ALA A 186 25.67 -67.07 -1.40
N LYS A 187 24.66 -67.43 -2.18
CA LYS A 187 24.44 -68.81 -2.70
C LYS A 187 25.18 -69.11 -3.99
N GLY A 188 25.99 -68.17 -4.50
CA GLY A 188 26.70 -68.28 -5.75
C GLY A 188 28.18 -68.61 -5.65
N TYR A 189 28.69 -69.05 -4.47
CA TYR A 189 30.03 -69.56 -4.27
C TYR A 189 29.98 -70.87 -3.49
#